data_905ba37cd4ab815e3e149dde4c4ee56d
#
_entry.id   905ba37cd4ab815e3e149dde4c4ee56d
#
_cell.length_a   1.000
_cell.length_b   1.000
_cell.length_c   1.000
_cell.angle_alpha   90.00
_cell.angle_beta   90.00
_cell.angle_gamma   90.00
#
_symmetry.space_group_name_H-M   'P 1'
#
loop_
_entity.id
_entity.type
_entity.pdbx_description
1 polymer ?
#
loop_
_entity_poly.entity_id
_entity_poly.type
_entity_poly.pdbx_seq_one_letter_code
_entity_poly.pdbx_strand_id
1 'polypeptide(L)'
;MTNNLAGQIDRTGTSPVRAGLEIDINAIESYFKENIDNFSGSVTVTQFKGGQSNPTYKVETDNKAWVIRRKPPGTLVPSAHAVDREYRVLCALQQTDVPVPKTLSLCMDKDVLGTEFFVMEFLNGRVFWDQLLPDMTTNQRMGIYDALNNGISTLHGVDANEVGLDSFGKGGGYVDRQLRRWGEQYLEADDERIPEMDNLISWLKDHNPRNQETSIVHGDLTLNNVIFHPSTPDIIGILDWELSTLGNPVADFAYQAIQWRIPNRLYGGLGGINLEDLGIPTENQYLASYCRRTNRGHISDWSFYMVFSMFKWASIHYGIRIRRKAGTASGISSSHTTDSARPYAQLAWKQVTDFGLD
;
A
#
# COMPACT_ATOMS: atom_id res chain seq x y z
N MET A 1 -28.99 2.20 16.87
CA MET A 1 -28.98 0.76 16.56
C MET A 1 -27.63 0.46 15.92
N THR A 2 -26.74 -0.05 16.72
CA THR A 2 -25.36 -0.42 16.33
C THR A 2 -25.45 -1.66 15.47
N ASN A 3 -25.33 -1.50 14.14
CA ASN A 3 -25.10 -2.64 13.26
C ASN A 3 -23.66 -3.11 13.48
N ASN A 4 -23.51 -4.13 14.28
CA ASN A 4 -22.32 -4.98 14.35
C ASN A 4 -22.01 -5.46 12.93
N LEU A 5 -20.98 -4.90 12.30
CA LEU A 5 -20.28 -5.54 11.18
C LEU A 5 -19.57 -6.78 11.75
N ALA A 6 -20.35 -7.85 11.93
CA ALA A 6 -19.83 -9.14 12.32
C ALA A 6 -18.81 -9.59 11.27
N GLY A 7 -17.53 -9.58 11.63
CA GLY A 7 -16.46 -10.14 10.83
C GLY A 7 -15.27 -9.26 10.48
N GLN A 8 -15.03 -8.13 11.15
CA GLN A 8 -13.74 -7.47 11.04
C GLN A 8 -12.67 -8.40 11.63
N ILE A 9 -11.90 -9.02 10.73
CA ILE A 9 -10.72 -9.80 11.13
C ILE A 9 -9.76 -8.84 11.81
N ASP A 10 -9.43 -9.09 13.09
CA ASP A 10 -8.39 -8.35 13.78
C ASP A 10 -7.05 -8.54 13.04
N ARG A 11 -6.64 -7.51 12.29
CA ARG A 11 -5.41 -7.46 11.51
C ARG A 11 -4.28 -6.73 12.24
N THR A 12 -4.53 -6.29 13.46
CA THR A 12 -3.55 -5.58 14.27
C THR A 12 -2.72 -6.55 15.11
N GLY A 13 -1.49 -6.12 15.45
CA GLY A 13 -0.59 -6.90 16.30
C GLY A 13 -0.02 -8.16 15.63
N THR A 14 0.44 -9.07 16.48
CA THR A 14 1.10 -10.32 16.09
C THR A 14 0.32 -11.55 16.53
N SER A 15 0.67 -12.69 15.99
CA SER A 15 0.18 -14.03 16.35
C SER A 15 1.36 -15.00 16.33
N PRO A 16 1.20 -16.23 16.85
CA PRO A 16 2.16 -17.29 16.59
C PRO A 16 2.46 -17.44 15.09
N VAL A 17 3.68 -17.81 14.77
CA VAL A 17 4.10 -18.01 13.38
C VAL A 17 3.23 -19.08 12.72
N ARG A 18 2.78 -18.79 11.50
CA ARG A 18 1.89 -19.70 10.74
C ARG A 18 2.64 -20.93 10.27
N ALA A 19 1.95 -22.06 10.22
CA ALA A 19 2.48 -23.32 9.70
C ALA A 19 3.07 -23.16 8.28
N GLY A 20 4.27 -23.66 8.07
CA GLY A 20 5.03 -23.54 6.81
C GLY A 20 5.80 -22.23 6.64
N LEU A 21 5.71 -21.30 7.61
CA LEU A 21 6.42 -20.03 7.61
C LEU A 21 7.38 -19.91 8.83
N GLU A 22 7.63 -21.02 9.50
CA GLU A 22 8.51 -21.05 10.67
C GLU A 22 9.91 -20.54 10.33
N ILE A 23 10.56 -19.97 11.33
CA ILE A 23 11.95 -19.48 11.25
C ILE A 23 12.76 -20.14 12.35
N ASP A 24 13.97 -20.58 12.00
CA ASP A 24 14.92 -21.11 12.97
C ASP A 24 15.43 -19.97 13.87
N ILE A 25 15.09 -20.07 15.17
CA ILE A 25 15.47 -19.09 16.19
C ILE A 25 17.00 -19.04 16.36
N ASN A 26 17.69 -20.18 16.30
CA ASN A 26 19.14 -20.21 16.44
C ASN A 26 19.84 -19.54 15.27
N ALA A 27 19.28 -19.72 14.05
CA ALA A 27 19.80 -19.04 12.86
C ALA A 27 19.60 -17.53 12.96
N ILE A 28 18.44 -17.06 13.47
CA ILE A 28 18.21 -15.62 13.72
C ILE A 28 19.20 -15.07 14.74
N GLU A 29 19.37 -15.75 15.89
CA GLU A 29 20.28 -15.29 16.93
C GLU A 29 21.73 -15.22 16.46
N SER A 30 22.17 -16.19 15.67
CA SER A 30 23.51 -16.20 15.07
C SER A 30 23.67 -15.04 14.09
N TYR A 31 22.70 -14.85 13.18
CA TYR A 31 22.72 -13.75 12.22
C TYR A 31 22.70 -12.39 12.92
N PHE A 32 21.88 -12.23 13.97
CA PHE A 32 21.78 -10.97 14.70
C PHE A 32 23.06 -10.62 15.47
N LYS A 33 23.74 -11.62 16.03
CA LYS A 33 25.05 -11.42 16.69
C LYS A 33 26.12 -10.86 15.75
N GLU A 34 26.04 -11.23 14.49
CA GLU A 34 27.04 -10.80 13.48
C GLU A 34 26.68 -9.51 12.78
N ASN A 35 25.37 -9.21 12.62
CA ASN A 35 24.88 -8.18 11.71
C ASN A 35 24.09 -7.06 12.38
N ILE A 36 23.69 -7.19 13.64
CA ILE A 36 22.87 -6.18 14.34
C ILE A 36 23.66 -5.63 15.54
N ASP A 37 23.91 -4.32 15.49
CA ASP A 37 24.64 -3.63 16.54
C ASP A 37 23.96 -3.74 17.90
N ASN A 38 24.78 -4.05 18.92
CA ASN A 38 24.33 -4.16 20.31
C ASN A 38 23.24 -5.21 20.53
N PHE A 39 23.18 -6.25 19.70
CA PHE A 39 22.31 -7.39 19.92
C PHE A 39 22.83 -8.27 21.07
N SER A 40 21.93 -8.64 21.99
CA SER A 40 22.22 -9.56 23.09
C SER A 40 20.95 -10.23 23.60
N GLY A 41 21.08 -11.42 24.13
CA GLY A 41 19.98 -12.20 24.71
C GLY A 41 19.34 -13.18 23.72
N SER A 42 18.37 -13.92 24.21
CA SER A 42 17.54 -14.82 23.41
C SER A 42 16.36 -14.09 22.81
N VAL A 43 15.93 -14.52 21.62
CA VAL A 43 14.81 -13.89 20.93
C VAL A 43 13.53 -14.71 21.01
N THR A 44 12.41 -14.02 21.02
CA THR A 44 11.10 -14.56 20.69
C THR A 44 10.65 -14.05 19.32
N VAL A 45 9.97 -14.90 18.56
CA VAL A 45 9.51 -14.57 17.20
C VAL A 45 8.00 -14.74 17.14
N THR A 46 7.33 -13.68 16.67
CA THR A 46 5.90 -13.70 16.35
C THR A 46 5.70 -13.16 14.93
N GLN A 47 4.58 -13.50 14.31
CA GLN A 47 4.26 -13.04 12.95
C GLN A 47 3.18 -11.96 12.98
N PHE A 48 3.37 -10.88 12.22
CA PHE A 48 2.32 -9.88 12.06
C PHE A 48 1.09 -10.47 11.37
N LYS A 49 -0.10 -10.12 11.85
CA LYS A 49 -1.38 -10.55 11.28
C LYS A 49 -1.66 -9.91 9.93
N GLY A 50 -1.19 -8.66 9.72
CA GLY A 50 -1.19 -7.96 8.44
C GLY A 50 -0.02 -8.39 7.54
N GLY A 51 0.03 -7.88 6.31
CA GLY A 51 1.11 -8.17 5.35
C GLY A 51 0.96 -9.55 4.73
N GLN A 52 0.24 -9.63 3.59
CA GLN A 52 -0.07 -10.91 2.95
C GLN A 52 0.96 -11.33 1.90
N SER A 53 1.70 -10.37 1.34
CA SER A 53 2.66 -10.62 0.26
C SER A 53 3.96 -11.21 0.77
N ASN A 54 4.63 -10.54 1.69
CA ASN A 54 5.89 -10.96 2.29
C ASN A 54 5.68 -11.27 3.78
N PRO A 55 5.97 -12.50 4.25
CA PRO A 55 5.90 -12.82 5.68
C PRO A 55 6.74 -11.84 6.49
N THR A 56 6.12 -11.20 7.47
CA THR A 56 6.74 -10.19 8.31
C THR A 56 6.66 -10.63 9.77
N TYR A 57 7.81 -10.62 10.45
CA TYR A 57 7.96 -11.14 11.81
C TYR A 57 8.43 -10.05 12.73
N LYS A 58 7.91 -10.05 13.95
CA LYS A 58 8.47 -9.33 15.08
C LYS A 58 9.46 -10.25 15.79
N VAL A 59 10.69 -9.79 15.94
CA VAL A 59 11.75 -10.47 16.70
C VAL A 59 12.05 -9.59 17.90
N GLU A 60 11.94 -10.12 19.10
CA GLU A 60 12.12 -9.33 20.32
C GLU A 60 12.93 -10.04 21.38
N THR A 61 13.69 -9.26 22.12
CA THR A 61 14.32 -9.61 23.39
C THR A 61 13.57 -8.90 24.53
N ASP A 62 13.98 -9.07 25.77
CA ASP A 62 13.39 -8.36 26.92
C ASP A 62 13.41 -6.83 26.77
N ASN A 63 14.36 -6.28 26.00
CA ASN A 63 14.62 -4.84 25.98
C ASN A 63 14.45 -4.19 24.59
N LYS A 64 14.38 -4.95 23.50
CA LYS A 64 14.39 -4.39 22.14
C LYS A 64 13.63 -5.29 21.18
N ALA A 65 13.03 -4.66 20.18
CA ALA A 65 12.33 -5.36 19.11
C ALA A 65 12.80 -4.91 17.72
N TRP A 66 12.72 -5.84 16.77
CA TRP A 66 13.05 -5.65 15.35
C TRP A 66 11.97 -6.28 14.50
N VAL A 67 12.02 -5.97 13.20
CA VAL A 67 11.15 -6.58 12.21
C VAL A 67 12.01 -7.27 11.17
N ILE A 68 11.70 -8.55 10.89
CA ILE A 68 12.22 -9.28 9.72
C ILE A 68 11.12 -9.30 8.67
N ARG A 69 11.43 -8.82 7.45
CA ARG A 69 10.59 -8.99 6.27
C ARG A 69 11.26 -9.96 5.32
N ARG A 70 10.61 -11.08 5.09
CA ARG A 70 11.17 -12.24 4.40
C ARG A 70 10.39 -12.53 3.13
N LYS A 71 11.09 -12.92 2.08
CA LYS A 71 10.47 -13.43 0.87
C LYS A 71 9.75 -14.76 1.17
N PRO A 72 8.52 -14.97 0.65
CA PRO A 72 7.82 -16.24 0.89
C PRO A 72 8.63 -17.44 0.40
N PRO A 73 8.57 -18.60 1.08
CA PRO A 73 9.15 -19.83 0.55
C PRO A 73 8.34 -20.34 -0.66
N GLY A 74 9.00 -21.15 -1.50
CA GLY A 74 8.38 -21.80 -2.66
C GLY A 74 8.69 -21.12 -3.99
N THR A 75 8.03 -21.59 -5.07
CA THR A 75 8.20 -21.07 -6.42
C THR A 75 7.37 -19.79 -6.59
N LEU A 76 8.06 -18.69 -6.84
CA LEU A 76 7.44 -17.36 -6.98
C LEU A 76 7.52 -16.90 -8.44
N VAL A 77 6.59 -16.02 -8.81
CA VAL A 77 6.66 -15.33 -10.11
C VAL A 77 7.92 -14.45 -10.14
N PRO A 78 8.70 -14.48 -11.23
CA PRO A 78 9.86 -13.61 -11.38
C PRO A 78 9.52 -12.15 -11.07
N SER A 79 10.38 -11.46 -10.34
CA SER A 79 10.21 -10.08 -9.86
C SER A 79 9.10 -9.83 -8.81
N ALA A 80 8.32 -10.81 -8.40
CA ALA A 80 7.45 -10.70 -7.25
C ALA A 80 8.25 -10.82 -5.95
N HIS A 81 7.79 -10.13 -4.90
CA HIS A 81 8.40 -10.25 -3.56
C HIS A 81 9.89 -9.88 -3.47
N ALA A 82 10.31 -8.84 -4.21
CA ALA A 82 11.69 -8.39 -4.27
C ALA A 82 12.07 -7.59 -3.01
N VAL A 83 12.44 -8.29 -1.92
CA VAL A 83 12.80 -7.67 -0.63
C VAL A 83 14.06 -6.79 -0.72
N ASP A 84 14.97 -7.06 -1.64
CA ASP A 84 16.13 -6.24 -1.96
C ASP A 84 15.74 -4.87 -2.54
N ARG A 85 14.70 -4.82 -3.39
CA ARG A 85 14.17 -3.56 -3.90
C ARG A 85 13.49 -2.74 -2.80
N GLU A 86 12.73 -3.40 -1.96
CA GLU A 86 12.08 -2.76 -0.81
C GLU A 86 13.13 -2.21 0.17
N TYR A 87 14.16 -2.99 0.48
CA TYR A 87 15.30 -2.54 1.29
C TYR A 87 16.01 -1.32 0.66
N ARG A 88 16.26 -1.35 -0.66
CA ARG A 88 16.93 -0.26 -1.37
C ARG A 88 16.17 1.06 -1.27
N VAL A 89 14.86 1.06 -1.47
CA VAL A 89 14.06 2.30 -1.37
C VAL A 89 13.99 2.80 0.06
N LEU A 90 13.85 1.92 1.06
CA LEU A 90 13.89 2.30 2.47
C LEU A 90 15.23 2.95 2.85
N CYS A 91 16.36 2.35 2.45
CA CYS A 91 17.69 2.92 2.69
C CYS A 91 17.85 4.33 2.09
N ALA A 92 17.35 4.53 0.87
CA ALA A 92 17.44 5.82 0.19
C ALA A 92 16.57 6.88 0.89
N LEU A 93 15.35 6.53 1.27
CA LEU A 93 14.41 7.46 1.91
C LEU A 93 14.77 7.81 3.37
N GLN A 94 15.55 7.00 4.06
CA GLN A 94 16.05 7.32 5.42
C GLN A 94 16.88 8.60 5.48
N GLN A 95 17.38 9.10 4.37
CA GLN A 95 18.16 10.32 4.27
C GLN A 95 17.30 11.55 3.95
N THR A 96 15.98 11.38 3.95
CA THR A 96 14.99 12.40 3.59
C THR A 96 14.00 12.63 4.73
N ASP A 97 13.09 13.58 4.54
CA ASP A 97 11.99 13.82 5.49
C ASP A 97 10.83 12.81 5.37
N VAL A 98 10.93 11.82 4.48
CA VAL A 98 9.92 10.76 4.36
C VAL A 98 10.05 9.81 5.55
N PRO A 99 9.03 9.67 6.39
CA PRO A 99 9.10 8.78 7.55
C PRO A 99 9.08 7.32 7.11
N VAL A 100 10.21 6.63 7.26
CA VAL A 100 10.36 5.20 6.97
C VAL A 100 11.08 4.49 8.11
N PRO A 101 10.81 3.19 8.34
CA PRO A 101 11.56 2.40 9.31
C PRO A 101 13.04 2.37 8.96
N LYS A 102 13.91 2.50 9.98
CA LYS A 102 15.35 2.34 9.78
C LYS A 102 15.68 0.91 9.38
N THR A 103 16.28 0.72 8.22
CA THR A 103 16.83 -0.56 7.80
C THR A 103 18.15 -0.84 8.52
N LEU A 104 18.39 -2.09 8.88
CA LEU A 104 19.55 -2.48 9.66
C LEU A 104 20.47 -3.44 8.89
N SER A 105 19.90 -4.41 8.19
CA SER A 105 20.67 -5.41 7.46
C SER A 105 19.84 -6.04 6.34
N LEU A 106 20.48 -6.37 5.22
CA LEU A 106 19.91 -7.16 4.11
C LEU A 106 20.65 -8.48 4.00
N CYS A 107 19.94 -9.59 4.00
CA CYS A 107 20.47 -10.93 3.81
C CYS A 107 19.98 -11.53 2.49
N MET A 108 20.90 -11.71 1.55
CA MET A 108 20.63 -12.38 0.27
C MET A 108 21.00 -13.85 0.30
N ASP A 109 21.64 -14.31 1.39
CA ASP A 109 21.98 -15.70 1.62
C ASP A 109 20.76 -16.51 2.07
N LYS A 110 20.35 -17.44 1.23
CA LYS A 110 19.19 -18.31 1.48
C LYS A 110 19.45 -19.38 2.53
N ASP A 111 20.71 -19.69 2.80
CA ASP A 111 21.06 -20.73 3.77
C ASP A 111 20.78 -20.29 5.21
N VAL A 112 20.63 -18.98 5.45
CA VAL A 112 20.34 -18.43 6.79
C VAL A 112 18.90 -18.71 7.21
N LEU A 113 17.91 -18.31 6.40
CA LEU A 113 16.48 -18.48 6.72
C LEU A 113 15.66 -19.14 5.61
N GLY A 114 16.31 -19.78 4.65
CA GLY A 114 15.65 -20.46 3.51
C GLY A 114 15.28 -19.54 2.34
N THR A 115 15.17 -18.23 2.56
CA THR A 115 14.91 -17.21 1.52
C THR A 115 15.52 -15.88 1.93
N GLU A 116 15.65 -14.98 0.97
CA GLU A 116 16.17 -13.62 1.21
C GLU A 116 15.25 -12.83 2.16
N PHE A 117 15.86 -11.98 3.00
CA PHE A 117 15.14 -11.14 3.97
C PHE A 117 15.91 -9.86 4.29
N PHE A 118 15.23 -8.91 4.90
CA PHE A 118 15.91 -7.78 5.55
C PHE A 118 15.39 -7.56 6.98
N VAL A 119 16.22 -6.88 7.75
CA VAL A 119 15.93 -6.49 9.13
C VAL A 119 15.75 -4.98 9.19
N MET A 120 14.73 -4.52 9.88
CA MET A 120 14.48 -3.11 10.15
C MET A 120 14.07 -2.91 11.62
N GLU A 121 14.06 -1.66 12.05
CA GLU A 121 13.56 -1.32 13.38
C GLU A 121 12.06 -1.63 13.53
N PHE A 122 11.67 -1.94 14.75
CA PHE A 122 10.26 -2.04 15.12
C PHE A 122 9.75 -0.66 15.54
N LEU A 123 8.74 -0.17 14.85
CA LEU A 123 8.06 1.08 15.18
C LEU A 123 6.84 0.79 16.06
N ASN A 124 6.87 1.28 17.30
CA ASN A 124 5.74 1.15 18.20
C ASN A 124 4.74 2.28 17.96
N GLY A 125 3.67 2.01 17.21
CA GLY A 125 2.68 3.02 16.81
C GLY A 125 1.31 2.42 16.52
N ARG A 126 0.44 3.25 15.96
CA ARG A 126 -0.95 2.89 15.62
C ARG A 126 -1.08 2.71 14.12
N VAL A 127 -1.79 1.67 13.70
CA VAL A 127 -2.19 1.43 12.30
C VAL A 127 -3.73 1.44 12.25
N PHE A 128 -4.29 2.13 11.27
CA PHE A 128 -5.74 2.26 11.11
C PHE A 128 -6.22 1.52 9.87
N TRP A 129 -7.27 0.74 10.03
CA TRP A 129 -7.90 -0.05 8.96
C TRP A 129 -9.24 0.54 8.51
N ASP A 130 -9.91 1.29 9.40
CA ASP A 130 -11.19 1.93 9.11
C ASP A 130 -10.95 3.40 8.72
N GLN A 131 -11.39 3.75 7.51
CA GLN A 131 -11.26 5.12 6.98
C GLN A 131 -12.01 6.16 7.85
N LEU A 132 -13.03 5.75 8.57
CA LEU A 132 -13.80 6.66 9.44
C LEU A 132 -13.11 6.96 10.77
N LEU A 133 -12.09 6.18 11.15
CA LEU A 133 -11.37 6.35 12.42
C LEU A 133 -12.34 6.46 13.62
N PRO A 134 -13.19 5.44 13.89
CA PRO A 134 -14.36 5.56 14.78
C PRO A 134 -14.00 6.02 16.20
N ASP A 135 -12.83 5.63 16.71
CA ASP A 135 -12.39 5.93 18.08
C ASP A 135 -11.67 7.29 18.22
N MET A 136 -11.65 8.11 17.15
CA MET A 136 -10.96 9.40 17.12
C MET A 136 -11.92 10.56 17.25
N THR A 137 -11.46 11.64 17.89
CA THR A 137 -12.17 12.93 17.89
C THR A 137 -12.05 13.60 16.51
N THR A 138 -12.89 14.59 16.25
CA THR A 138 -12.85 15.42 15.03
C THR A 138 -11.44 15.98 14.75
N ASN A 139 -10.80 16.54 15.76
CA ASN A 139 -9.45 17.11 15.64
C ASN A 139 -8.39 16.03 15.34
N GLN A 140 -8.52 14.85 15.95
CA GLN A 140 -7.61 13.75 15.68
C GLN A 140 -7.76 13.23 14.26
N ARG A 141 -8.99 13.08 13.75
CA ARG A 141 -9.23 12.68 12.35
C ARG A 141 -8.63 13.69 11.38
N MET A 142 -8.89 14.98 11.61
CA MET A 142 -8.30 16.06 10.80
C MET A 142 -6.77 15.96 10.77
N GLY A 143 -6.15 15.76 11.93
CA GLY A 143 -4.70 15.63 12.04
C GLY A 143 -4.16 14.39 11.31
N ILE A 144 -4.82 13.23 11.42
CA ILE A 144 -4.43 11.99 10.73
C ILE A 144 -4.50 12.17 9.21
N TYR A 145 -5.58 12.73 8.66
CA TYR A 145 -5.70 12.97 7.23
C TYR A 145 -4.74 14.05 6.72
N ASP A 146 -4.45 15.07 7.54
CA ASP A 146 -3.45 16.07 7.21
C ASP A 146 -2.04 15.48 7.15
N ALA A 147 -1.67 14.67 8.14
CA ALA A 147 -0.40 13.95 8.16
C ALA A 147 -0.26 12.97 6.98
N LEU A 148 -1.32 12.25 6.63
CA LEU A 148 -1.34 11.34 5.48
C LEU A 148 -1.10 12.10 4.16
N ASN A 149 -1.75 13.24 3.98
CA ASN A 149 -1.52 14.14 2.84
C ASN A 149 -0.09 14.69 2.81
N ASN A 150 0.44 15.07 3.98
CA ASN A 150 1.82 15.54 4.09
C ASN A 150 2.80 14.43 3.71
N GLY A 151 2.63 13.21 4.23
CA GLY A 151 3.53 12.09 3.96
C GLY A 151 3.67 11.78 2.46
N ILE A 152 2.54 11.70 1.72
CA ILE A 152 2.61 11.47 0.27
C ILE A 152 3.19 12.66 -0.48
N SER A 153 2.90 13.89 -0.04
CA SER A 153 3.46 15.10 -0.65
C SER A 153 4.98 15.17 -0.46
N THR A 154 5.47 14.84 0.73
CA THR A 154 6.90 14.77 1.04
C THR A 154 7.61 13.72 0.18
N LEU A 155 7.02 12.53 0.05
CA LEU A 155 7.55 11.48 -0.84
C LEU A 155 7.68 11.97 -2.28
N HIS A 156 6.65 12.61 -2.82
CA HIS A 156 6.64 13.09 -4.21
C HIS A 156 7.59 14.27 -4.44
N GLY A 157 8.04 14.94 -3.38
CA GLY A 157 9.04 16.01 -3.41
C GLY A 157 10.49 15.52 -3.40
N VAL A 158 10.73 14.23 -3.17
CA VAL A 158 12.11 13.69 -3.14
C VAL A 158 12.65 13.59 -4.56
N ASP A 159 13.84 14.17 -4.79
CA ASP A 159 14.59 13.95 -6.03
C ASP A 159 15.22 12.56 -6.04
N ALA A 160 14.78 11.74 -6.98
CA ALA A 160 15.26 10.36 -7.12
C ALA A 160 16.77 10.28 -7.42
N ASN A 161 17.35 11.29 -8.08
CA ASN A 161 18.78 11.31 -8.37
C ASN A 161 19.59 11.59 -7.12
N GLU A 162 19.16 12.53 -6.29
CA GLU A 162 19.87 12.89 -5.05
C GLU A 162 19.95 11.73 -4.06
N VAL A 163 18.95 10.85 -4.05
CA VAL A 163 18.90 9.68 -3.16
C VAL A 163 19.35 8.37 -3.82
N GLY A 164 19.88 8.40 -5.06
CA GLY A 164 20.40 7.22 -5.76
C GLY A 164 19.32 6.24 -6.24
N LEU A 165 18.12 6.74 -6.52
CA LEU A 165 16.98 5.98 -7.04
C LEU A 165 16.64 6.30 -8.52
N ASP A 166 17.52 6.96 -9.25
CA ASP A 166 17.38 7.28 -10.69
C ASP A 166 17.13 6.04 -11.55
N SER A 167 17.70 4.90 -11.17
CA SER A 167 17.55 3.59 -11.83
C SER A 167 16.49 2.68 -11.16
N PHE A 168 15.72 3.18 -10.18
CA PHE A 168 14.77 2.37 -9.41
C PHE A 168 13.54 1.93 -10.21
N GLY A 169 13.28 2.55 -11.34
CA GLY A 169 12.22 2.21 -12.27
C GLY A 169 12.45 2.85 -13.64
N LYS A 170 11.54 2.60 -14.56
CA LYS A 170 11.56 3.28 -15.86
C LYS A 170 10.89 4.64 -15.72
N GLY A 171 11.62 5.72 -15.92
CA GLY A 171 11.06 7.06 -16.01
C GLY A 171 10.11 7.19 -17.21
N GLY A 172 9.09 8.05 -17.09
CA GLY A 172 8.09 8.32 -18.14
C GLY A 172 7.11 7.17 -18.42
N GLY A 173 5.98 7.48 -19.04
CA GLY A 173 4.98 6.49 -19.48
C GLY A 173 4.46 5.56 -18.37
N TYR A 174 4.39 6.03 -17.14
CA TYR A 174 3.95 5.20 -16.00
C TYR A 174 2.52 4.71 -16.19
N VAL A 175 1.60 5.60 -16.56
CA VAL A 175 0.19 5.26 -16.76
C VAL A 175 0.03 4.22 -17.87
N ASP A 176 0.72 4.40 -18.99
CA ASP A 176 0.68 3.44 -20.12
C ASP A 176 1.16 2.05 -19.71
N ARG A 177 2.27 1.99 -18.95
CA ARG A 177 2.78 0.71 -18.47
C ARG A 177 1.82 0.01 -17.50
N GLN A 178 1.21 0.78 -16.60
CA GLN A 178 0.25 0.23 -15.64
C GLN A 178 -1.04 -0.21 -16.35
N LEU A 179 -1.56 0.63 -17.25
CA LEU A 179 -2.76 0.30 -18.02
C LEU A 179 -2.56 -0.97 -18.86
N ARG A 180 -1.40 -1.08 -19.51
CA ARG A 180 -1.04 -2.28 -20.24
C ARG A 180 -0.96 -3.49 -19.33
N ARG A 181 -0.19 -3.41 -18.22
CA ARG A 181 -0.01 -4.52 -17.28
C ARG A 181 -1.33 -5.04 -16.72
N TRP A 182 -2.17 -4.15 -16.21
CA TRP A 182 -3.45 -4.53 -15.61
C TRP A 182 -4.48 -4.94 -16.66
N GLY A 183 -4.44 -4.30 -17.84
CA GLY A 183 -5.27 -4.66 -18.96
C GLY A 183 -4.95 -6.05 -19.51
N GLU A 184 -3.67 -6.37 -19.77
CA GLU A 184 -3.22 -7.68 -20.21
C GLU A 184 -3.60 -8.76 -19.18
N GLN A 185 -3.31 -8.54 -17.90
CA GLN A 185 -3.69 -9.48 -16.84
C GLN A 185 -5.20 -9.76 -16.81
N TYR A 186 -6.03 -8.76 -17.06
CA TYR A 186 -7.48 -8.93 -17.14
C TYR A 186 -7.89 -9.65 -18.42
N LEU A 187 -7.32 -9.27 -19.58
CA LEU A 187 -7.70 -9.79 -20.89
C LEU A 187 -7.27 -11.24 -21.11
N GLU A 188 -6.14 -11.66 -20.52
CA GLU A 188 -5.57 -13.01 -20.64
C GLU A 188 -6.17 -13.99 -19.64
N ALA A 189 -6.90 -13.52 -18.64
CA ALA A 189 -7.51 -14.39 -17.64
C ALA A 189 -8.65 -15.22 -18.24
N ASP A 190 -8.63 -16.53 -17.96
CA ASP A 190 -9.72 -17.44 -18.32
C ASP A 190 -10.88 -17.31 -17.31
N ASP A 191 -11.59 -16.19 -17.40
CA ASP A 191 -12.75 -15.88 -16.56
C ASP A 191 -13.75 -14.97 -17.27
N GLU A 192 -14.93 -14.82 -16.66
CA GLU A 192 -15.99 -13.96 -17.17
C GLU A 192 -15.53 -12.52 -17.35
N ARG A 193 -15.80 -11.96 -18.54
CA ARG A 193 -15.53 -10.56 -18.86
C ARG A 193 -16.49 -9.63 -18.11
N ILE A 194 -15.99 -8.47 -17.77
CA ILE A 194 -16.74 -7.39 -17.13
C ILE A 194 -16.82 -6.24 -18.14
N PRO A 195 -17.99 -5.96 -18.76
CA PRO A 195 -18.09 -4.95 -19.81
C PRO A 195 -17.54 -3.58 -19.42
N GLU A 196 -17.73 -3.18 -18.16
CA GLU A 196 -17.22 -1.91 -17.64
C GLU A 196 -15.67 -1.88 -17.63
N MET A 197 -14.99 -3.02 -17.43
CA MET A 197 -13.54 -3.11 -17.54
C MET A 197 -13.06 -2.91 -18.97
N ASP A 198 -13.77 -3.47 -19.94
CA ASP A 198 -13.46 -3.31 -21.36
C ASP A 198 -13.61 -1.86 -21.79
N ASN A 199 -14.69 -1.20 -21.38
CA ASN A 199 -14.94 0.21 -21.62
C ASN A 199 -13.87 1.09 -20.97
N LEU A 200 -13.49 0.80 -19.72
CA LEU A 200 -12.45 1.54 -19.00
C LEU A 200 -11.09 1.43 -19.68
N ILE A 201 -10.71 0.24 -20.16
CA ILE A 201 -9.45 0.04 -20.89
C ILE A 201 -9.42 0.90 -22.17
N SER A 202 -10.51 0.94 -22.93
CA SER A 202 -10.60 1.76 -24.11
C SER A 202 -10.52 3.24 -23.77
N TRP A 203 -11.38 3.70 -22.87
CA TRP A 203 -11.46 5.11 -22.48
C TRP A 203 -10.14 5.64 -21.92
N LEU A 204 -9.48 4.88 -21.03
CA LEU A 204 -8.20 5.27 -20.44
C LEU A 204 -7.07 5.36 -21.46
N LYS A 205 -7.09 4.55 -22.52
CA LYS A 205 -6.11 4.65 -23.61
C LYS A 205 -6.32 5.92 -24.43
N ASP A 206 -7.56 6.28 -24.70
CA ASP A 206 -7.91 7.41 -25.57
C ASP A 206 -7.72 8.77 -24.85
N HIS A 207 -7.84 8.79 -23.50
CA HIS A 207 -7.80 10.02 -22.70
C HIS A 207 -6.52 10.18 -21.86
N ASN A 208 -5.50 9.36 -22.08
CA ASN A 208 -4.27 9.39 -21.27
C ASN A 208 -3.55 10.75 -21.41
N PRO A 209 -3.29 11.47 -20.30
CA PRO A 209 -2.56 12.73 -20.33
C PRO A 209 -1.16 12.58 -20.95
N ARG A 210 -0.83 13.48 -21.87
CA ARG A 210 0.45 13.43 -22.63
C ARG A 210 1.66 13.82 -21.76
N ASN A 211 1.48 14.80 -20.88
CA ASN A 211 2.53 15.31 -20.01
C ASN A 211 2.42 14.61 -18.65
N GLN A 212 3.29 13.63 -18.43
CA GLN A 212 3.35 12.89 -17.18
C GLN A 212 4.64 13.24 -16.43
N GLU A 213 4.48 13.71 -15.21
CA GLU A 213 5.57 13.90 -14.28
C GLU A 213 6.12 12.55 -13.80
N THR A 214 7.34 12.56 -13.29
CA THR A 214 7.97 11.37 -12.70
C THR A 214 8.53 11.72 -11.32
N SER A 215 8.18 10.94 -10.32
CA SER A 215 8.76 10.98 -8.98
C SER A 215 8.90 9.57 -8.43
N ILE A 216 9.44 9.44 -7.22
CA ILE A 216 9.32 8.20 -6.45
C ILE A 216 7.85 8.08 -6.02
N VAL A 217 7.21 6.96 -6.37
CA VAL A 217 5.83 6.66 -5.97
C VAL A 217 5.79 5.42 -5.10
N HIS A 218 4.87 5.39 -4.15
CA HIS A 218 4.66 4.24 -3.28
C HIS A 218 3.91 3.12 -4.02
N GLY A 219 2.90 3.47 -4.78
CA GLY A 219 2.08 2.54 -5.55
C GLY A 219 0.90 1.93 -4.77
N ASP A 220 0.90 1.99 -3.44
CA ASP A 220 -0.17 1.48 -2.55
C ASP A 220 -0.21 2.24 -1.22
N LEU A 221 -0.05 3.57 -1.23
CA LEU A 221 -0.11 4.35 0.00
C LEU A 221 -1.55 4.50 0.48
N THR A 222 -1.90 3.65 1.42
CA THR A 222 -3.22 3.61 2.08
C THR A 222 -3.05 3.76 3.59
N LEU A 223 -4.12 4.10 4.29
CA LEU A 223 -4.10 4.37 5.73
C LEU A 223 -3.50 3.20 6.55
N ASN A 224 -3.74 1.98 6.11
CA ASN A 224 -3.22 0.77 6.76
C ASN A 224 -1.74 0.46 6.48
N ASN A 225 -1.12 1.17 5.54
CA ASN A 225 0.31 1.08 5.25
C ASN A 225 1.12 2.19 5.94
N VAL A 226 0.52 2.87 6.92
CA VAL A 226 1.13 3.97 7.67
C VAL A 226 1.09 3.68 9.15
N ILE A 227 2.21 3.86 9.84
CA ILE A 227 2.29 3.81 11.30
C ILE A 227 2.28 5.24 11.83
N PHE A 228 1.29 5.53 12.65
CA PHE A 228 1.18 6.81 13.36
C PHE A 228 1.75 6.70 14.78
N HIS A 229 2.25 7.82 15.29
CA HIS A 229 2.71 7.90 16.67
C HIS A 229 1.62 7.45 17.66
N PRO A 230 1.97 6.87 18.83
CA PRO A 230 0.98 6.33 19.77
C PRO A 230 -0.08 7.32 20.24
N SER A 231 0.25 8.63 20.33
CA SER A 231 -0.64 9.64 20.90
C SER A 231 -0.89 10.85 20.01
N THR A 232 -0.04 11.13 19.02
CA THR A 232 -0.16 12.27 18.10
C THR A 232 -0.56 11.79 16.70
N PRO A 233 -0.96 12.69 15.79
CA PRO A 233 -1.26 12.32 14.40
C PRO A 233 -0.01 12.13 13.53
N ASP A 234 1.18 12.31 14.07
CA ASP A 234 2.42 12.25 13.29
C ASP A 234 2.66 10.86 12.73
N ILE A 235 3.07 10.78 11.48
CA ILE A 235 3.52 9.54 10.85
C ILE A 235 4.94 9.25 11.33
N ILE A 236 5.16 8.05 11.85
CA ILE A 236 6.47 7.55 12.25
C ILE A 236 7.03 6.49 11.30
N GLY A 237 6.22 5.98 10.37
CA GLY A 237 6.69 5.07 9.34
C GLY A 237 5.67 4.80 8.25
N ILE A 238 6.12 4.83 7.00
CA ILE A 238 5.39 4.36 5.83
C ILE A 238 5.93 2.98 5.48
N LEU A 239 5.03 2.01 5.30
CA LEU A 239 5.33 0.60 5.13
C LEU A 239 4.89 0.09 3.75
N ASP A 240 5.36 -1.11 3.39
CA ASP A 240 4.93 -1.88 2.22
C ASP A 240 5.30 -1.24 0.87
N TRP A 241 6.60 -1.07 0.68
CA TRP A 241 7.20 -0.46 -0.51
C TRP A 241 7.36 -1.41 -1.70
N GLU A 242 6.74 -2.59 -1.68
CA GLU A 242 6.90 -3.61 -2.73
C GLU A 242 6.44 -3.14 -4.13
N LEU A 243 5.47 -2.21 -4.20
CA LEU A 243 4.97 -1.64 -5.45
C LEU A 243 5.65 -0.33 -5.84
N SER A 244 6.60 0.15 -5.04
CA SER A 244 7.28 1.41 -5.27
C SER A 244 8.13 1.40 -6.54
N THR A 245 8.18 2.54 -7.21
CA THR A 245 8.93 2.72 -8.47
C THR A 245 9.08 4.21 -8.81
N LEU A 246 9.74 4.50 -9.91
CA LEU A 246 9.61 5.80 -10.57
C LEU A 246 8.29 5.82 -11.34
N GLY A 247 7.40 6.74 -10.97
CA GLY A 247 6.04 6.78 -11.50
C GLY A 247 5.43 8.18 -11.49
N ASN A 248 4.14 8.24 -11.83
CA ASN A 248 3.40 9.49 -11.87
C ASN A 248 2.86 9.83 -10.46
N PRO A 249 3.29 10.97 -9.85
CA PRO A 249 2.89 11.34 -8.50
C PRO A 249 1.38 11.61 -8.37
N VAL A 250 0.75 12.13 -9.44
CA VAL A 250 -0.70 12.40 -9.41
C VAL A 250 -1.49 11.08 -9.43
N ALA A 251 -1.02 10.09 -10.20
CA ALA A 251 -1.66 8.77 -10.20
C ALA A 251 -1.51 8.06 -8.84
N ASP A 252 -0.38 8.24 -8.15
CA ASP A 252 -0.16 7.68 -6.81
C ASP A 252 -1.05 8.36 -5.76
N PHE A 253 -1.12 9.68 -5.80
CA PHE A 253 -2.02 10.45 -4.94
C PHE A 253 -3.50 10.14 -5.21
N ALA A 254 -3.90 10.00 -6.47
CA ALA A 254 -5.27 9.61 -6.84
C ALA A 254 -5.63 8.21 -6.31
N TYR A 255 -4.69 7.27 -6.31
CA TYR A 255 -4.91 5.95 -5.74
C TYR A 255 -5.23 6.00 -4.24
N GLN A 256 -4.59 6.88 -3.49
CA GLN A 256 -4.96 7.15 -2.09
C GLN A 256 -6.35 7.80 -1.99
N ALA A 257 -6.65 8.74 -2.88
CA ALA A 257 -7.88 9.54 -2.86
C ALA A 257 -9.13 8.81 -3.35
N ILE A 258 -9.04 7.61 -3.97
CA ILE A 258 -10.24 6.86 -4.38
C ILE A 258 -11.19 6.57 -3.22
N GLN A 259 -10.69 6.57 -1.97
CA GLN A 259 -11.51 6.32 -0.78
C GLN A 259 -12.70 7.29 -0.66
N TRP A 260 -12.57 8.53 -1.13
CA TRP A 260 -13.67 9.50 -1.13
C TRP A 260 -14.82 9.14 -2.09
N ARG A 261 -14.54 8.34 -3.13
CA ARG A 261 -15.53 7.91 -4.12
C ARG A 261 -16.03 6.48 -3.89
N ILE A 262 -15.37 5.72 -3.04
CA ILE A 262 -15.80 4.37 -2.66
C ILE A 262 -16.91 4.47 -1.60
N PRO A 263 -18.12 3.90 -1.86
CA PRO A 263 -19.21 3.95 -0.90
C PRO A 263 -18.88 3.27 0.43
N ASN A 264 -19.07 3.99 1.54
CA ASN A 264 -18.77 3.47 2.87
C ASN A 264 -19.58 2.21 3.19
N ARG A 265 -20.90 2.23 2.97
CA ARG A 265 -21.81 1.13 3.33
C ARG A 265 -21.50 -0.19 2.65
N LEU A 266 -20.84 -0.16 1.49
CA LEU A 266 -20.57 -1.35 0.69
C LEU A 266 -19.12 -1.81 0.81
N TYR A 267 -18.18 -0.86 0.94
CA TYR A 267 -16.75 -1.16 0.77
C TYR A 267 -15.83 -0.44 1.78
N GLY A 268 -16.40 0.22 2.78
CA GLY A 268 -15.62 0.87 3.86
C GLY A 268 -14.87 2.13 3.46
N GLY A 269 -15.18 2.73 2.29
CA GLY A 269 -14.62 4.02 1.88
C GLY A 269 -15.30 5.20 2.58
N LEU A 270 -15.14 6.41 2.05
CA LEU A 270 -15.69 7.66 2.59
C LEU A 270 -16.92 8.15 1.82
N GLY A 271 -17.22 7.56 0.67
CA GLY A 271 -18.32 7.98 -0.20
C GLY A 271 -19.68 7.85 0.47
N GLY A 272 -20.49 8.91 0.37
CA GLY A 272 -21.84 8.97 0.93
C GLY A 272 -21.91 9.28 2.44
N ILE A 273 -20.79 9.66 3.06
CA ILE A 273 -20.70 10.07 4.46
C ILE A 273 -20.64 11.60 4.56
N ASN A 274 -21.26 12.17 5.58
CA ASN A 274 -21.05 13.58 5.94
C ASN A 274 -19.68 13.70 6.63
N LEU A 275 -18.66 14.04 5.85
CA LEU A 275 -17.27 14.08 6.31
C LEU A 275 -16.98 15.27 7.21
N GLU A 276 -17.70 16.36 7.01
CA GLU A 276 -17.52 17.63 7.75
C GLU A 276 -17.82 17.43 9.24
N ASP A 277 -18.91 16.73 9.57
CA ASP A 277 -19.26 16.39 10.96
C ASP A 277 -18.22 15.51 11.64
N LEU A 278 -17.48 14.75 10.86
CA LEU A 278 -16.42 13.85 11.36
C LEU A 278 -15.05 14.53 11.46
N GLY A 279 -14.86 15.70 10.86
CA GLY A 279 -13.56 16.35 10.72
C GLY A 279 -12.64 15.68 9.71
N ILE A 280 -13.20 14.93 8.79
CA ILE A 280 -12.46 14.35 7.65
C ILE A 280 -12.57 15.35 6.50
N PRO A 281 -11.45 15.73 5.83
CA PRO A 281 -11.52 16.67 4.72
C PRO A 281 -12.36 16.11 3.56
N THR A 282 -13.06 16.97 2.85
CA THR A 282 -13.66 16.60 1.57
C THR A 282 -12.58 16.27 0.52
N GLU A 283 -12.93 15.56 -0.56
CA GLU A 283 -12.01 15.27 -1.66
C GLU A 283 -11.33 16.55 -2.17
N ASN A 284 -12.11 17.62 -2.38
CA ASN A 284 -11.60 18.90 -2.85
C ASN A 284 -10.62 19.56 -1.86
N GLN A 285 -10.90 19.51 -0.57
CA GLN A 285 -10.00 20.05 0.46
C GLN A 285 -8.71 19.23 0.53
N TYR A 286 -8.81 17.92 0.41
CA TYR A 286 -7.66 17.02 0.43
C TYR A 286 -6.77 17.22 -0.79
N LEU A 287 -7.37 17.34 -1.99
CA LEU A 287 -6.68 17.68 -3.25
C LEU A 287 -6.02 19.06 -3.18
N ALA A 288 -6.72 20.08 -2.68
CA ALA A 288 -6.16 21.42 -2.55
C ALA A 288 -4.96 21.45 -1.60
N SER A 289 -4.97 20.64 -0.52
CA SER A 289 -3.84 20.51 0.40
C SER A 289 -2.62 19.88 -0.27
N TYR A 290 -2.82 18.83 -1.06
CA TYR A 290 -1.77 18.22 -1.86
C TYR A 290 -1.18 19.20 -2.89
N CYS A 291 -2.03 19.92 -3.63
CA CYS A 291 -1.57 20.92 -4.58
C CYS A 291 -0.71 22.00 -3.92
N ARG A 292 -1.11 22.52 -2.76
CA ARG A 292 -0.31 23.51 -2.01
C ARG A 292 1.05 22.96 -1.59
N ARG A 293 1.11 21.75 -1.04
CA ARG A 293 2.34 21.11 -0.55
C ARG A 293 3.31 20.77 -1.67
N THR A 294 2.79 20.44 -2.83
CA THR A 294 3.60 20.08 -4.01
C THR A 294 3.81 21.24 -4.97
N ASN A 295 3.46 22.48 -4.56
CA ASN A 295 3.57 23.71 -5.36
C ASN A 295 2.88 23.62 -6.73
N ARG A 296 1.72 22.96 -6.79
CA ARG A 296 0.86 22.87 -7.98
C ARG A 296 -0.30 23.84 -7.87
N GLY A 297 -0.62 24.56 -8.95
CA GLY A 297 -1.81 25.42 -8.98
C GLY A 297 -3.11 24.59 -8.95
N HIS A 298 -3.20 23.59 -9.81
CA HIS A 298 -4.32 22.64 -9.90
C HIS A 298 -3.89 21.39 -10.68
N ILE A 299 -4.70 20.36 -10.64
CA ILE A 299 -4.55 19.14 -11.42
C ILE A 299 -5.71 19.06 -12.40
N SER A 300 -5.46 19.41 -13.67
CA SER A 300 -6.48 19.49 -14.72
C SER A 300 -7.11 18.12 -15.03
N ASP A 301 -6.28 17.07 -15.03
CA ASP A 301 -6.69 15.72 -15.41
C ASP A 301 -7.09 14.86 -14.19
N TRP A 302 -7.52 15.50 -13.10
CA TRP A 302 -7.85 14.80 -11.85
C TRP A 302 -8.84 13.66 -12.04
N SER A 303 -9.91 13.90 -12.80
CA SER A 303 -10.92 12.88 -13.10
C SER A 303 -10.34 11.67 -13.81
N PHE A 304 -9.42 11.89 -14.77
CA PHE A 304 -8.71 10.79 -15.43
C PHE A 304 -7.94 9.92 -14.39
N TYR A 305 -7.15 10.55 -13.53
CA TYR A 305 -6.34 9.82 -12.55
C TYR A 305 -7.20 9.09 -11.52
N MET A 306 -8.36 9.61 -11.17
CA MET A 306 -9.32 8.93 -10.31
C MET A 306 -9.92 7.69 -10.99
N VAL A 307 -10.36 7.80 -12.25
CA VAL A 307 -10.85 6.67 -13.05
C VAL A 307 -9.75 5.62 -13.22
N PHE A 308 -8.53 6.03 -13.54
CA PHE A 308 -7.36 5.14 -13.67
C PHE A 308 -7.08 4.38 -12.36
N SER A 309 -7.12 5.07 -11.23
CA SER A 309 -6.88 4.47 -9.92
C SER A 309 -7.98 3.48 -9.52
N MET A 310 -9.23 3.79 -9.83
CA MET A 310 -10.36 2.88 -9.61
C MET A 310 -10.31 1.66 -10.55
N PHE A 311 -9.88 1.84 -11.79
CA PHE A 311 -9.59 0.73 -12.71
C PHE A 311 -8.49 -0.19 -12.16
N LYS A 312 -7.38 0.38 -11.68
CA LYS A 312 -6.32 -0.39 -11.01
C LYS A 312 -6.87 -1.18 -9.81
N TRP A 313 -7.69 -0.54 -8.99
CA TRP A 313 -8.34 -1.18 -7.85
C TRP A 313 -9.23 -2.36 -8.26
N ALA A 314 -10.08 -2.17 -9.28
CA ALA A 314 -10.90 -3.24 -9.85
C ALA A 314 -10.05 -4.39 -10.40
N SER A 315 -8.94 -4.09 -11.08
CA SER A 315 -8.00 -5.08 -11.64
C SER A 315 -7.33 -5.92 -10.55
N ILE A 316 -6.93 -5.30 -9.44
CA ILE A 316 -6.37 -6.01 -8.28
C ILE A 316 -7.40 -7.00 -7.71
N HIS A 317 -8.64 -6.57 -7.53
CA HIS A 317 -9.72 -7.43 -7.04
C HIS A 317 -10.08 -8.56 -8.02
N TYR A 318 -10.01 -8.29 -9.31
CA TYR A 318 -10.16 -9.31 -10.34
C TYR A 318 -9.05 -10.36 -10.24
N GLY A 319 -7.81 -9.94 -10.09
CA GLY A 319 -6.67 -10.85 -9.87
C GLY A 319 -6.81 -11.69 -8.60
N ILE A 320 -7.35 -11.13 -7.51
CA ILE A 320 -7.67 -11.89 -6.29
C ILE A 320 -8.73 -12.94 -6.57
N ARG A 321 -9.79 -12.61 -7.32
CA ARG A 321 -10.84 -13.54 -7.73
C ARG A 321 -10.26 -14.74 -8.50
N ILE A 322 -9.39 -14.48 -9.48
CA ILE A 322 -8.73 -15.54 -10.26
C ILE A 322 -7.89 -16.47 -9.37
N ARG A 323 -7.03 -15.91 -8.51
CA ARG A 323 -6.20 -16.71 -7.59
C ARG A 323 -7.04 -17.55 -6.63
N ARG A 324 -8.19 -17.06 -6.19
CA ARG A 324 -9.13 -17.84 -5.35
C ARG A 324 -9.71 -19.02 -6.11
N LYS A 325 -10.20 -18.81 -7.34
CA LYS A 325 -10.70 -19.88 -8.20
C LYS A 325 -9.64 -20.96 -8.44
N ALA A 326 -8.39 -20.56 -8.62
CA ALA A 326 -7.25 -21.46 -8.79
C ALA A 326 -6.76 -22.11 -7.49
N GLY A 327 -7.29 -21.75 -6.31
CA GLY A 327 -6.82 -22.25 -5.01
C GLY A 327 -5.43 -21.76 -4.60
N THR A 328 -4.92 -20.71 -5.25
CA THR A 328 -3.56 -20.16 -5.04
C THR A 328 -3.56 -18.85 -4.26
N ALA A 329 -4.70 -18.41 -3.76
CA ALA A 329 -4.79 -17.19 -2.96
C ALA A 329 -4.16 -17.38 -1.58
N SER A 330 -3.11 -16.65 -1.27
CA SER A 330 -2.52 -16.56 0.07
C SER A 330 -3.29 -15.55 0.91
N GLY A 331 -4.02 -15.99 1.94
CA GLY A 331 -4.65 -15.08 2.91
C GLY A 331 -5.93 -15.61 3.54
N ILE A 332 -6.15 -15.23 4.81
CA ILE A 332 -7.27 -15.68 5.69
C ILE A 332 -8.64 -15.14 5.25
N SER A 333 -8.74 -14.29 4.25
CA SER A 333 -10.00 -13.66 3.80
C SER A 333 -10.78 -14.50 2.79
N SER A 334 -10.91 -15.81 3.03
CA SER A 334 -11.57 -16.67 2.05
C SER A 334 -13.10 -16.79 2.17
N SER A 335 -13.73 -16.31 3.24
CA SER A 335 -15.13 -16.65 3.50
C SER A 335 -16.19 -15.55 3.28
N HIS A 336 -15.83 -14.28 3.11
CA HIS A 336 -16.83 -13.19 3.09
C HIS A 336 -16.63 -12.08 2.05
N THR A 337 -15.78 -12.22 1.06
CA THR A 337 -15.74 -11.24 -0.03
C THR A 337 -16.46 -11.76 -1.25
N THR A 338 -17.68 -11.28 -1.41
CA THR A 338 -18.37 -11.20 -2.72
C THR A 338 -17.39 -10.75 -3.81
N ASP A 339 -17.61 -11.17 -5.04
CA ASP A 339 -16.86 -10.67 -6.20
C ASP A 339 -16.93 -9.13 -6.23
N SER A 340 -15.87 -8.50 -5.75
CA SER A 340 -15.79 -7.05 -5.66
C SER A 340 -15.25 -6.39 -6.93
N ALA A 341 -14.69 -7.16 -7.87
CA ALA A 341 -14.13 -6.63 -9.10
C ALA A 341 -15.18 -5.92 -9.97
N ARG A 342 -16.34 -6.57 -10.21
CA ARG A 342 -17.44 -6.00 -11.00
C ARG A 342 -18.00 -4.70 -10.38
N PRO A 343 -18.36 -4.66 -9.09
CA PRO A 343 -18.82 -3.42 -8.46
C PRO A 343 -17.81 -2.27 -8.54
N TYR A 344 -16.51 -2.54 -8.39
CA TYR A 344 -15.50 -1.48 -8.53
C TYR A 344 -15.35 -1.01 -9.97
N ALA A 345 -15.43 -1.91 -10.96
CA ALA A 345 -15.46 -1.55 -12.37
C ALA A 345 -16.67 -0.66 -12.71
N GLN A 346 -17.85 -1.01 -12.18
CA GLN A 346 -19.08 -0.23 -12.34
C GLN A 346 -18.95 1.15 -11.70
N LEU A 347 -18.38 1.25 -10.51
CA LEU A 347 -18.12 2.53 -9.86
C LEU A 347 -17.15 3.40 -10.69
N ALA A 348 -16.09 2.81 -11.23
CA ALA A 348 -15.14 3.50 -12.07
C ALA A 348 -15.76 3.98 -13.39
N TRP A 349 -16.54 3.12 -14.06
CA TRP A 349 -17.23 3.48 -15.30
C TRP A 349 -18.29 4.56 -15.08
N LYS A 350 -18.99 4.49 -13.97
CA LYS A 350 -19.95 5.53 -13.57
C LYS A 350 -19.30 6.91 -13.42
N GLN A 351 -18.04 7.00 -13.00
CA GLN A 351 -17.32 8.28 -12.97
C GLN A 351 -17.15 8.88 -14.38
N VAL A 352 -16.93 8.03 -15.39
CA VAL A 352 -16.81 8.49 -16.79
C VAL A 352 -18.14 9.04 -17.27
N THR A 353 -19.22 8.29 -17.08
CA THR A 353 -20.56 8.67 -17.62
C THR A 353 -21.20 9.83 -16.86
N ASP A 354 -21.10 9.87 -15.52
CA ASP A 354 -21.75 10.92 -14.71
C ASP A 354 -21.08 12.30 -14.88
N PHE A 355 -19.79 12.34 -15.20
CA PHE A 355 -19.06 13.60 -15.41
C PHE A 355 -19.02 14.05 -16.86
N GLY A 356 -19.73 13.37 -17.78
CA GLY A 356 -19.75 13.71 -19.20
C GLY A 356 -18.34 13.68 -19.81
N LEU A 357 -17.54 12.69 -19.40
CA LEU A 357 -16.18 12.48 -19.88
C LEU A 357 -16.15 11.53 -21.08
N ASP A 358 -17.33 11.27 -21.69
CA ASP A 358 -17.50 10.36 -22.84
C ASP A 358 -16.83 10.91 -24.11
#